data_60e0fb6c24dcf07738253a7dbc6d146a
#
_entry.id   60e0fb6c24dcf07738253a7dbc6d146a
#
_cell.length_a   1.000
_cell.length_b   1.000
_cell.length_c   1.000
_cell.angle_alpha   90.00
_cell.angle_beta   90.00
_cell.angle_gamma   90.00
#
_symmetry.space_group_name_H-M   'P 1'
#
loop_
_entity.id
_entity.type
_entity.pdbx_description
1 polymer ?
#
loop_
_entity_poly.entity_id
_entity_poly.type
_entity_poly.pdbx_seq_one_letter_code
_entity_poly.pdbx_strand_id
1 'polypeptide(L)'
;MLSKESLEFIKERAKKHGAQRIVLFGSCVHRPEQEAGDIDLAVGGLDAETFIEMWNDLTWAPELRMKNVDLVRMEDALPVMVMVRAEGVTIYERERERATVSA
;
A
#
# COMPACT_ATOMS: atom_id res chain seq x y z
N MET A 1 -7.49 1.04 11.58
CA MET A 1 -6.63 0.11 10.84
C MET A 1 -7.46 -0.70 9.84
N LEU A 2 -6.85 -1.25 8.84
CA LEU A 2 -7.58 -2.02 7.85
C LEU A 2 -8.14 -3.30 8.43
N SER A 3 -9.23 -3.78 7.87
CA SER A 3 -9.78 -5.07 8.27
C SER A 3 -8.82 -6.14 7.79
N LYS A 4 -8.93 -7.34 8.33
CA LYS A 4 -8.07 -8.42 7.95
C LYS A 4 -8.24 -8.74 6.47
N GLU A 5 -9.45 -8.76 5.97
CA GLU A 5 -9.71 -9.03 4.58
C GLU A 5 -9.10 -8.00 3.65
N SER A 6 -9.22 -6.71 4.00
CA SER A 6 -8.66 -5.66 3.17
C SER A 6 -7.13 -5.74 3.19
N LEU A 7 -6.56 -6.03 4.35
CA LEU A 7 -5.13 -6.15 4.49
C LEU A 7 -4.60 -7.29 3.61
N GLU A 8 -5.24 -8.45 3.67
CA GLU A 8 -4.80 -9.61 2.90
C GLU A 8 -4.95 -9.34 1.39
N PHE A 9 -6.00 -8.68 1.01
CA PHE A 9 -6.22 -8.36 -0.39
C PHE A 9 -5.14 -7.43 -0.92
N ILE A 10 -4.82 -6.39 -0.16
CA ILE A 10 -3.80 -5.43 -0.56
C ILE A 10 -2.44 -6.11 -0.66
N LYS A 11 -2.12 -6.98 0.28
CA LYS A 11 -0.86 -7.70 0.26
C LYS A 11 -0.77 -8.58 -0.98
N GLU A 12 -1.86 -9.24 -1.32
CA GLU A 12 -1.88 -10.09 -2.47
C GLU A 12 -1.68 -9.31 -3.75
N ARG A 13 -2.33 -8.14 -3.85
CA ARG A 13 -2.16 -7.29 -5.04
C ARG A 13 -0.73 -6.74 -5.10
N ALA A 14 -0.13 -6.44 -3.96
CA ALA A 14 1.24 -5.96 -3.92
C ALA A 14 2.17 -7.03 -4.51
N LYS A 15 1.95 -8.29 -4.15
CA LYS A 15 2.75 -9.38 -4.66
C LYS A 15 2.53 -9.54 -6.15
N LYS A 16 1.30 -9.47 -6.59
CA LYS A 16 0.95 -9.64 -7.98
C LYS A 16 1.66 -8.62 -8.86
N HIS A 17 1.73 -7.39 -8.42
CA HIS A 17 2.32 -6.32 -9.21
C HIS A 17 3.83 -6.15 -8.96
N GLY A 18 4.39 -6.92 -8.06
CA GLY A 18 5.82 -6.86 -7.80
C GLY A 18 6.28 -5.72 -6.90
N ALA A 19 5.39 -5.19 -6.09
CA ALA A 19 5.75 -4.10 -5.19
C ALA A 19 6.73 -4.61 -4.15
N GLN A 20 7.60 -3.74 -3.66
CA GLN A 20 8.55 -4.11 -2.64
C GLN A 20 8.04 -3.75 -1.26
N ARG A 21 7.24 -2.72 -1.17
CA ARG A 21 6.78 -2.24 0.13
C ARG A 21 5.47 -1.50 0.02
N ILE A 22 4.59 -1.68 1.00
CA ILE A 22 3.36 -0.90 1.09
C ILE A 22 3.28 -0.34 2.49
N VAL A 23 3.05 0.96 2.59
CA VAL A 23 2.90 1.64 3.87
C VAL A 23 1.51 2.25 3.93
N LEU A 24 0.78 1.96 5.01
CA LEU A 24 -0.53 2.56 5.24
C LEU A 24 -0.31 3.86 5.99
N PHE A 25 -0.96 4.93 5.58
CA PHE A 25 -0.88 6.19 6.31
C PHE A 25 -2.25 6.84 6.31
N GLY A 26 -2.37 8.01 6.87
CA GLY A 26 -3.65 8.72 6.91
C GLY A 26 -4.59 8.18 7.97
N SER A 27 -5.87 8.41 7.77
CA SER A 27 -6.87 8.12 8.80
C SER A 27 -6.99 6.65 9.15
N CYS A 28 -6.74 5.75 8.22
CA CYS A 28 -6.85 4.33 8.50
C CYS A 28 -5.81 3.82 9.48
N VAL A 29 -4.78 4.59 9.78
CA VAL A 29 -3.79 4.17 10.75
C VAL A 29 -4.39 4.22 12.16
N HIS A 30 -5.22 5.22 12.41
CA HIS A 30 -5.78 5.46 13.73
C HIS A 30 -7.25 5.13 13.89
N ARG A 31 -7.95 4.87 12.82
CA ARG A 31 -9.38 4.58 12.87
C ARG A 31 -9.71 3.27 12.20
N PRO A 32 -10.80 2.63 12.61
CA PRO A 32 -11.25 1.43 11.91
C PRO A 32 -11.54 1.79 10.45
N GLU A 33 -11.34 0.86 9.57
CA GLU A 33 -11.54 1.08 8.14
C GLU A 33 -12.92 1.62 7.82
N GLN A 34 -13.95 1.15 8.47
CA GLN A 34 -15.30 1.60 8.20
C GLN A 34 -15.50 3.06 8.50
N GLU A 35 -14.73 3.60 9.45
CA GLU A 35 -14.87 4.99 9.85
C GLU A 35 -13.93 5.92 9.11
N ALA A 36 -12.95 5.37 8.43
CA ALA A 36 -12.02 6.17 7.68
C ALA A 36 -12.63 6.55 6.33
N GLY A 37 -12.37 7.73 5.87
CA GLY A 37 -12.91 8.17 4.58
C GLY A 37 -12.24 7.48 3.42
N ASP A 38 -10.90 7.34 3.49
CA ASP A 38 -10.13 6.80 2.40
C ASP A 38 -9.11 5.81 2.92
N ILE A 39 -8.59 5.01 2.03
CA ILE A 39 -7.46 4.14 2.33
C ILE A 39 -6.27 4.79 1.65
N ASP A 40 -5.31 5.28 2.43
CA ASP A 40 -4.14 5.95 1.90
C ASP A 40 -2.92 5.05 1.98
N LEU A 41 -2.33 4.75 0.83
CA LEU A 41 -1.20 3.83 0.74
C LEU A 41 -0.04 4.44 -0.03
N ALA A 42 1.18 4.15 0.43
CA ALA A 42 2.37 4.51 -0.30
C ALA A 42 3.03 3.21 -0.75
N VAL A 43 3.40 3.11 -2.02
CA VAL A 43 3.99 1.89 -2.56
C VAL A 43 5.39 2.16 -3.07
N GLY A 44 6.33 1.28 -2.74
CA GLY A 44 7.68 1.38 -3.24
C GLY A 44 8.00 0.21 -4.14
N GLY A 45 8.88 0.46 -5.10
CA GLY A 45 9.39 -0.59 -5.98
C GLY A 45 8.63 -0.82 -7.27
N LEU A 46 7.73 0.08 -7.64
CA LEU A 46 7.02 -0.05 -8.91
C LEU A 46 7.40 1.07 -9.85
N ASP A 47 7.51 0.76 -11.13
CA ASP A 47 7.68 1.82 -12.13
C ASP A 47 6.32 2.48 -12.34
N ALA A 48 6.31 3.58 -13.05
CA ALA A 48 5.09 4.37 -13.23
C ALA A 48 3.94 3.59 -13.85
N GLU A 49 4.23 2.77 -14.81
CA GLU A 49 3.21 2.02 -15.50
C GLU A 49 2.57 0.98 -14.60
N THR A 50 3.39 0.20 -13.91
CA THR A 50 2.88 -0.83 -13.01
C THR A 50 2.16 -0.19 -11.81
N PHE A 51 2.61 0.98 -11.38
CA PHE A 51 1.96 1.72 -10.31
C PHE A 51 0.53 2.06 -10.71
N ILE A 52 0.32 2.54 -11.93
CA ILE A 52 -1.01 2.88 -12.39
C ILE A 52 -1.89 1.64 -12.49
N GLU A 53 -1.33 0.52 -12.93
CA GLU A 53 -2.07 -0.73 -13.00
C GLU A 53 -2.54 -1.16 -11.61
N MET A 54 -1.67 -1.04 -10.61
CA MET A 54 -2.02 -1.43 -9.26
C MET A 54 -3.08 -0.49 -8.70
N TRP A 55 -2.95 0.80 -8.96
CA TRP A 55 -3.90 1.78 -8.46
C TRP A 55 -5.30 1.48 -9.05
N ASN A 56 -5.34 1.17 -10.33
CA ASN A 56 -6.59 0.86 -10.97
C ASN A 56 -7.18 -0.42 -10.40
N ASP A 57 -6.36 -1.42 -10.15
CA ASP A 57 -6.77 -2.68 -9.57
C ASP A 57 -7.42 -2.46 -8.19
N LEU A 58 -6.79 -1.65 -7.36
CA LEU A 58 -7.31 -1.40 -6.02
C LEU A 58 -8.56 -0.51 -6.03
N THR A 59 -8.59 0.44 -6.93
CA THR A 59 -9.71 1.38 -7.00
C THR A 59 -11.04 0.68 -7.30
N TRP A 60 -11.01 -0.30 -8.17
CA TRP A 60 -12.24 -0.97 -8.58
C TRP A 60 -12.48 -2.30 -7.88
N ALA A 61 -11.75 -2.56 -6.83
CA ALA A 61 -11.84 -3.85 -6.14
C ALA A 61 -13.06 -3.93 -5.23
N PRO A 62 -13.97 -4.85 -5.48
CA PRO A 62 -15.12 -5.01 -4.60
C PRO A 62 -14.69 -5.43 -3.20
N GLU A 63 -13.55 -6.09 -3.08
CA GLU A 63 -13.01 -6.54 -1.81
C GLU A 63 -12.74 -5.37 -0.88
N LEU A 64 -12.52 -4.19 -1.43
CA LEU A 64 -12.30 -2.99 -0.63
C LEU A 64 -13.58 -2.17 -0.51
N ARG A 65 -14.72 -2.76 -0.89
CA ARG A 65 -16.04 -2.16 -0.79
C ARG A 65 -16.13 -0.82 -1.48
N MET A 66 -15.40 -0.70 -2.57
CA MET A 66 -15.38 0.51 -3.40
C MET A 66 -14.95 1.74 -2.61
N LYS A 67 -14.21 1.53 -1.53
CA LYS A 67 -13.70 2.65 -0.75
C LYS A 67 -12.65 3.35 -1.59
N ASN A 68 -12.55 4.64 -1.45
CA ASN A 68 -11.59 5.41 -2.22
C ASN A 68 -10.17 5.07 -1.78
N VAL A 69 -9.34 4.68 -2.71
CA VAL A 69 -7.96 4.32 -2.43
C VAL A 69 -7.04 5.39 -3.03
N ASP A 70 -6.22 6.00 -2.17
CA ASP A 70 -5.30 7.01 -2.61
C ASP A 70 -3.92 6.38 -2.58
N LEU A 71 -3.34 6.15 -3.74
CA LEU A 71 -2.06 5.47 -3.83
C LEU A 71 -0.99 6.44 -4.29
N VAL A 72 0.13 6.52 -3.57
CA VAL A 72 1.23 7.36 -3.99
C VAL A 72 2.48 6.51 -4.15
N ARG A 73 3.37 6.92 -5.03
CA ARG A 73 4.59 6.17 -5.29
C ARG A 73 5.72 6.77 -4.44
N MET A 74 6.37 5.96 -3.65
CA MET A 74 7.43 6.44 -2.76
C MET A 74 8.56 7.11 -3.51
N GLU A 75 8.86 6.63 -4.70
CA GLU A 75 9.96 7.16 -5.49
C GLU A 75 9.73 8.57 -6.00
N ASP A 76 8.49 9.03 -5.95
CA ASP A 76 8.18 10.36 -6.45
C ASP A 76 8.51 11.47 -5.43
N ALA A 77 8.91 11.09 -4.24
CA ALA A 77 9.35 12.05 -3.22
C ALA A 77 8.38 13.23 -3.02
N LEU A 78 7.09 12.93 -2.99
CA LEU A 78 6.08 13.96 -2.81
C LEU A 78 6.07 14.49 -1.38
N PRO A 79 5.56 15.70 -1.17
CA PRO A 79 5.47 16.25 0.19
C PRO A 79 4.78 15.31 1.17
N VAL A 80 3.80 14.54 0.69
CA VAL A 80 3.07 13.62 1.55
C VAL A 80 3.99 12.55 2.13
N MET A 81 5.18 12.36 1.56
CA MET A 81 6.11 11.37 2.09
C MET A 81 6.60 11.74 3.50
N VAL A 82 6.50 12.98 3.87
CA VAL A 82 6.86 13.40 5.22
C VAL A 82 5.90 12.72 6.18
N MET A 83 4.59 12.72 5.85
CA MET A 83 3.58 12.12 6.68
C MET A 83 3.74 10.60 6.67
N VAL A 84 4.07 10.03 5.53
CA VAL A 84 4.26 8.61 5.41
C VAL A 84 5.38 8.14 6.34
N ARG A 85 6.49 8.90 6.39
CA ARG A 85 7.59 8.52 7.26
C ARG A 85 7.29 8.73 8.72
N ALA A 86 6.54 9.77 9.04
CA ALA A 86 6.24 10.09 10.43
C ALA A 86 5.17 9.19 11.05
N GLU A 87 4.14 8.87 10.30
CA GLU A 87 3.01 8.14 10.82
C GLU A 87 2.66 6.82 10.16
N GLY A 88 3.34 6.50 9.10
CA GLY A 88 2.99 5.33 8.32
C GLY A 88 3.28 4.01 9.01
N VAL A 89 2.51 3.00 8.68
CA VAL A 89 2.70 1.66 9.21
C VAL A 89 2.95 0.75 8.01
N THR A 90 4.09 0.07 8.00
CA THR A 90 4.40 -0.86 6.91
C THR A 90 3.49 -2.06 7.04
N ILE A 91 2.67 -2.30 6.03
CA ILE A 91 1.75 -3.44 6.05
C ILE A 91 2.23 -4.56 5.13
N TYR A 92 3.18 -4.31 4.27
CA TYR A 92 3.73 -5.35 3.40
C TYR A 92 5.17 -4.99 3.04
N GLU A 93 6.05 -5.97 3.14
CA GLU A 93 7.42 -5.78 2.72
C GLU A 93 7.86 -7.05 2.05
N ARG A 94 8.30 -6.96 0.79
CA ARG A 94 8.68 -8.11 0.05
C ARG A 94 9.92 -8.71 0.67
N GLU A 95 9.86 -9.99 0.91
CA GLU A 95 10.98 -10.65 1.49
C GLU A 95 12.12 -10.74 0.51
N ARG A 96 13.30 -10.29 0.90
CA ARG A 96 14.40 -10.39 0.05
C ARG A 96 14.89 -11.77 0.05
N GLU A 97 15.47 -12.13 -0.98
CA GLU A 97 16.06 -13.41 -1.12
C GLU A 97 17.24 -13.47 -0.23
N ARG A 98 17.02 -13.58 1.00
CA ARG A 98 18.06 -13.61 1.88
C ARG A 98 18.97 -14.61 1.64
N ALA A 99 18.55 -15.61 1.13
CA ALA A 99 19.39 -16.69 0.83
C ALA A 99 20.59 -16.19 0.14
N THR A 100 20.38 -15.23 -0.62
CA THR A 100 21.43 -14.75 -1.39
C THR A 100 22.46 -14.26 -0.51
N VAL A 101 22.04 -13.78 0.52
CA VAL A 101 22.93 -13.23 1.36
C VAL A 101 23.74 -14.11 2.01
N SER A 102 23.17 -15.11 2.43
CA SER A 102 23.85 -16.03 3.17
C SER A 102 25.03 -16.47 2.51
N ALA A 103 25.11 -16.23 1.39
CA ALA A 103 26.24 -16.74 0.68
C ALA A 103 27.49 -16.40 1.41
#